data_3d268170b3b3d3a83a1837d9e535dbd4
#
_entry.id   3d268170b3b3d3a83a1837d9e535dbd4
#
_cell.length_a   1.000
_cell.length_b   1.000
_cell.length_c   1.000
_cell.angle_alpha   90.00
_cell.angle_beta   90.00
_cell.angle_gamma   90.00
#
_symmetry.space_group_name_H-M   'P 1'
#
loop_
_entity.id
_entity.type
_entity.pdbx_description
1 polymer ?
#
loop_
_entity_poly.entity_id
_entity_poly.type
_entity_poly.pdbx_seq_one_letter_code
_entity_poly.pdbx_strand_id
1 'polypeptide(L)'
;LGVAYENIHVISTQDTDITPWDPGAYASRQTYTCAPAVHAVADGLRRKLLGYAAEMTGHTPAALTIAPTAQGDAVVFVRNPESVVVTLHDLAMDSFYNKDRGGQLSAEASFKTRQNPPSFGGCFAEVEVDIDLCKVRITHILNVHDAGVLINPALATAQVHGGMSMAIGYGLSEQLLYDKK
;
A
#
# COMPACT_ATOMS: atom_id res chain seq x y z
N LEU A 1 -5.43 3.28 -10.88
CA LEU A 1 -5.57 2.89 -12.29
C LEU A 1 -7.00 3.08 -12.80
N GLY A 2 -8.01 2.65 -12.07
CA GLY A 2 -9.41 2.63 -12.49
C GLY A 2 -9.87 1.28 -13.04
N VAL A 3 -9.10 0.23 -12.86
CA VAL A 3 -9.45 -1.17 -13.20
C VAL A 3 -10.16 -1.85 -12.04
N ALA A 4 -10.86 -2.93 -12.30
CA ALA A 4 -11.46 -3.77 -11.27
C ALA A 4 -10.38 -4.37 -10.36
N TYR A 5 -10.66 -4.46 -9.06
CA TYR A 5 -9.69 -4.91 -8.05
C TYR A 5 -9.20 -6.34 -8.32
N GLU A 6 -10.09 -7.23 -8.73
CA GLU A 6 -9.80 -8.62 -9.05
C GLU A 6 -8.86 -8.81 -10.25
N ASN A 7 -8.71 -7.79 -11.09
CA ASN A 7 -7.80 -7.80 -12.23
C ASN A 7 -6.41 -7.26 -11.90
N ILE A 8 -6.14 -6.93 -10.63
CA ILE A 8 -4.82 -6.49 -10.16
C ILE A 8 -4.11 -7.68 -9.54
N HIS A 9 -3.04 -8.13 -10.17
CA HIS A 9 -2.20 -9.21 -9.66
C HIS A 9 -0.91 -8.65 -9.10
N VAL A 10 -0.64 -8.93 -7.83
CA VAL A 10 0.57 -8.49 -7.15
C VAL A 10 1.58 -9.64 -7.14
N ILE A 11 2.74 -9.40 -7.72
CA ILE A 11 3.89 -10.31 -7.64
C ILE A 11 4.91 -9.65 -6.73
N SER A 12 5.16 -10.26 -5.58
CA SER A 12 6.17 -9.79 -4.63
C SER A 12 7.38 -10.70 -4.71
N THR A 13 8.42 -10.24 -5.40
CA THR A 13 9.74 -10.91 -5.38
C THR A 13 10.57 -10.35 -4.25
N GLN A 14 11.36 -11.22 -3.61
CA GLN A 14 12.35 -10.83 -2.60
C GLN A 14 13.78 -11.12 -3.07
N ASP A 15 13.97 -10.94 -4.35
CA ASP A 15 15.25 -11.13 -5.02
C ASP A 15 15.99 -9.78 -5.08
N THR A 16 17.08 -9.67 -4.34
CA THR A 16 17.88 -8.46 -4.26
C THR A 16 18.63 -8.12 -5.54
N ASP A 17 18.72 -9.06 -6.48
CA ASP A 17 19.29 -8.80 -7.81
C ASP A 17 18.30 -8.08 -8.74
N ILE A 18 17.01 -8.16 -8.44
CA ILE A 18 15.94 -7.60 -9.28
C ILE A 18 15.26 -6.41 -8.61
N THR A 19 14.99 -6.53 -7.30
CA THR A 19 14.25 -5.50 -6.56
C THR A 19 15.17 -4.37 -6.09
N PRO A 20 14.74 -3.10 -6.18
CA PRO A 20 15.46 -1.99 -5.57
C PRO A 20 15.64 -2.22 -4.06
N TRP A 21 16.76 -1.72 -3.53
CA TRP A 21 17.03 -1.80 -2.11
C TRP A 21 15.98 -1.05 -1.28
N ASP A 22 15.43 -1.72 -0.29
CA ASP A 22 14.60 -1.13 0.77
C ASP A 22 15.08 -1.66 2.13
N PRO A 23 15.24 -0.81 3.16
CA PRO A 23 15.71 -1.25 4.48
C PRO A 23 14.70 -2.13 5.24
N GLY A 24 13.52 -2.34 4.69
CA GLY A 24 12.49 -3.19 5.25
C GLY A 24 11.44 -2.47 6.10
N ALA A 25 10.51 -3.24 6.62
CA ALA A 25 9.43 -2.78 7.47
C ALA A 25 9.91 -2.64 8.92
N TYR A 26 10.02 -1.42 9.41
CA TYR A 26 10.27 -1.09 10.81
C TYR A 26 9.46 0.15 11.21
N ALA A 27 9.19 0.32 12.49
CA ALA A 27 8.36 1.42 13.02
C ALA A 27 7.00 1.56 12.31
N SER A 28 6.42 0.45 11.83
CA SER A 28 5.14 0.39 11.11
C SER A 28 5.04 1.31 9.88
N ARG A 29 6.15 1.56 9.20
CA ARG A 29 6.28 2.56 8.13
C ARG A 29 5.78 2.12 6.75
N GLN A 30 5.52 0.83 6.50
CA GLN A 30 5.31 0.31 5.15
C GLN A 30 4.19 1.02 4.38
N THR A 31 3.03 1.23 4.99
CA THR A 31 1.96 1.98 4.31
C THR A 31 2.40 3.38 3.92
N TYR A 32 3.13 4.06 4.79
CA TYR A 32 3.62 5.41 4.56
C TYR A 32 4.69 5.50 3.46
N THR A 33 5.52 4.47 3.30
CA THR A 33 6.61 4.45 2.31
C THR A 33 6.20 3.84 0.99
N CYS A 34 5.42 2.74 0.99
CA CYS A 34 5.06 2.03 -0.22
C CYS A 34 3.86 2.65 -0.95
N ALA A 35 2.85 3.15 -0.23
CA ALA A 35 1.65 3.67 -0.86
C ALA A 35 1.93 4.83 -1.84
N PRO A 36 2.79 5.83 -1.53
CA PRO A 36 3.12 6.87 -2.50
C PRO A 36 3.85 6.36 -3.74
N ALA A 37 4.72 5.33 -3.61
CA ALA A 37 5.38 4.70 -4.75
C ALA A 37 4.35 3.98 -5.65
N VAL A 38 3.43 3.22 -5.04
CA VAL A 38 2.34 2.56 -5.76
C VAL A 38 1.43 3.58 -6.44
N HIS A 39 1.12 4.68 -5.79
CA HIS A 39 0.34 5.78 -6.39
C HIS A 39 1.06 6.37 -7.60
N ALA A 40 2.34 6.69 -7.47
CA ALA A 40 3.12 7.30 -8.54
C ALA A 40 3.23 6.38 -9.76
N VAL A 41 3.46 5.07 -9.57
CA VAL A 41 3.52 4.11 -10.68
C VAL A 41 2.15 3.91 -11.33
N ALA A 42 1.08 3.85 -10.53
CA ALA A 42 -0.28 3.72 -11.04
C ALA A 42 -0.69 4.94 -11.90
N ASP A 43 -0.39 6.16 -11.43
CA ASP A 43 -0.64 7.39 -12.18
C ASP A 43 0.22 7.46 -13.45
N GLY A 44 1.46 7.02 -13.38
CA GLY A 44 2.35 6.92 -14.54
C GLY A 44 1.81 5.98 -15.61
N LEU A 45 1.40 4.78 -15.20
CA LEU A 45 0.80 3.79 -16.09
C LEU A 45 -0.54 4.27 -16.66
N ARG A 46 -1.40 4.85 -15.82
CA ARG A 46 -2.68 5.41 -16.25
C ARG A 46 -2.49 6.46 -17.36
N ARG A 47 -1.55 7.40 -17.19
CA ARG A 47 -1.25 8.41 -18.21
C ARG A 47 -0.80 7.78 -19.52
N LYS A 48 0.06 6.75 -19.48
CA LYS A 48 0.49 6.01 -20.67
C LYS A 48 -0.67 5.33 -21.38
N LEU A 49 -1.53 4.63 -20.63
CA LEU A 49 -2.70 3.94 -21.19
C LEU A 49 -3.67 4.93 -21.86
N LEU A 50 -3.98 6.04 -21.20
CA LEU A 50 -4.87 7.05 -21.76
C LEU A 50 -4.25 7.80 -22.95
N GLY A 51 -2.94 8.04 -22.91
CA GLY A 51 -2.21 8.62 -24.05
C GLY A 51 -2.25 7.69 -25.26
N TYR A 52 -1.96 6.42 -25.07
CA TYR A 52 -2.01 5.41 -26.14
C TYR A 52 -3.43 5.24 -26.72
N ALA A 53 -4.45 5.18 -25.84
CA ALA A 53 -5.84 5.10 -26.27
C ALA A 53 -6.26 6.35 -27.08
N ALA A 54 -5.77 7.51 -26.70
CA ALA A 54 -6.03 8.76 -27.41
C ALA A 54 -5.44 8.75 -28.84
N GLU A 55 -4.20 8.28 -28.97
CA GLU A 55 -3.55 8.11 -30.29
C GLU A 55 -4.25 7.06 -31.14
N MET A 56 -4.66 5.93 -30.54
CA MET A 56 -5.38 4.85 -31.20
C MET A 56 -6.74 5.29 -31.74
N THR A 57 -7.45 6.12 -31.02
CA THR A 57 -8.87 6.45 -31.27
C THR A 57 -9.13 7.87 -31.77
N GLY A 58 -8.10 8.71 -31.82
CA GLY A 58 -8.20 10.09 -32.26
C GLY A 58 -8.88 11.03 -31.23
N HIS A 59 -8.99 10.59 -29.97
CA HIS A 59 -9.55 11.41 -28.88
C HIS A 59 -8.48 12.13 -28.09
N THR A 60 -8.87 13.08 -27.25
CA THR A 60 -7.94 13.72 -26.31
C THR A 60 -7.86 12.93 -25.01
N PRO A 61 -6.67 12.75 -24.42
CA PRO A 61 -6.52 12.01 -23.14
C PRO A 61 -7.41 12.55 -22.02
N ALA A 62 -7.64 13.87 -21.99
CA ALA A 62 -8.48 14.52 -20.98
C ALA A 62 -9.97 14.14 -21.05
N ALA A 63 -10.43 13.66 -22.20
CA ALA A 63 -11.81 13.19 -22.39
C ALA A 63 -12.00 11.74 -21.96
N LEU A 64 -10.92 11.03 -21.67
CA LEU A 64 -10.86 9.58 -21.43
C LEU A 64 -10.58 9.25 -19.97
N THR A 65 -11.13 8.14 -19.50
CA THR A 65 -10.83 7.54 -18.21
C THR A 65 -10.85 6.02 -18.33
N ILE A 66 -10.36 5.32 -17.31
CA ILE A 66 -10.44 3.86 -17.23
C ILE A 66 -11.49 3.49 -16.21
N ALA A 67 -12.35 2.54 -16.54
CA ALA A 67 -13.38 2.02 -15.66
C ALA A 67 -13.69 0.55 -15.96
N PRO A 68 -14.15 -0.23 -14.97
CA PRO A 68 -14.75 -1.54 -15.21
C PRO A 68 -16.04 -1.40 -16.00
N THR A 69 -16.26 -2.27 -16.96
CA THR A 69 -17.47 -2.32 -17.81
C THR A 69 -17.98 -3.76 -17.93
N ALA A 70 -19.13 -3.94 -18.54
CA ALA A 70 -19.66 -5.27 -18.85
C ALA A 70 -18.76 -6.07 -19.82
N GLN A 71 -17.87 -5.39 -20.55
CA GLN A 71 -16.93 -5.97 -21.50
C GLN A 71 -15.53 -6.18 -20.90
N GLY A 72 -15.36 -5.97 -19.60
CA GLY A 72 -14.10 -5.93 -18.89
C GLY A 72 -13.62 -4.51 -18.62
N ASP A 73 -12.40 -4.38 -18.13
CA ASP A 73 -11.80 -3.06 -17.91
C ASP A 73 -11.56 -2.36 -19.25
N ALA A 74 -11.98 -1.12 -19.35
CA ALA A 74 -11.94 -0.39 -20.60
C ALA A 74 -11.62 1.11 -20.41
N VAL A 75 -11.14 1.72 -21.48
CA VAL A 75 -11.11 3.17 -21.63
C VAL A 75 -12.50 3.63 -22.06
N VAL A 76 -13.04 4.56 -21.32
CA VAL A 76 -14.38 5.12 -21.52
C VAL A 76 -14.33 6.65 -21.53
N PHE A 77 -15.40 7.31 -21.96
CA PHE A 77 -15.47 8.76 -21.84
C PHE A 77 -15.75 9.22 -20.41
N VAL A 78 -15.06 10.24 -19.94
CA VAL A 78 -15.29 10.86 -18.62
C VAL A 78 -16.75 11.30 -18.44
N ARG A 79 -17.36 11.84 -19.50
CA ARG A 79 -18.74 12.35 -19.48
C ARG A 79 -19.80 11.28 -19.71
N ASN A 80 -19.42 10.12 -20.19
CA ASN A 80 -20.31 8.98 -20.44
C ASN A 80 -19.55 7.67 -20.19
N PRO A 81 -19.43 7.23 -18.93
CA PRO A 81 -18.66 6.02 -18.58
C PRO A 81 -19.24 4.71 -19.13
N GLU A 82 -20.49 4.71 -19.60
CA GLU A 82 -21.10 3.54 -20.23
C GLU A 82 -20.65 3.37 -21.69
N SER A 83 -20.10 4.43 -22.30
CA SER A 83 -19.59 4.40 -23.66
C SER A 83 -18.15 3.93 -23.71
N VAL A 84 -17.97 2.65 -24.03
CA VAL A 84 -16.65 2.04 -24.22
C VAL A 84 -16.01 2.61 -25.49
N VAL A 85 -14.80 3.12 -25.32
CA VAL A 85 -13.95 3.61 -26.43
C VAL A 85 -13.07 2.47 -26.95
N VAL A 86 -12.37 1.78 -26.03
CA VAL A 86 -11.54 0.62 -26.31
C VAL A 86 -11.37 -0.20 -25.03
N THR A 87 -11.42 -1.53 -25.13
CA THR A 87 -11.11 -2.38 -23.98
C THR A 87 -9.59 -2.35 -23.66
N LEU A 88 -9.19 -2.57 -22.42
CA LEU A 88 -7.77 -2.66 -22.09
C LEU A 88 -7.11 -3.87 -22.78
N HIS A 89 -7.88 -4.93 -23.07
CA HIS A 89 -7.42 -6.06 -23.85
C HIS A 89 -7.03 -5.63 -25.26
N ASP A 90 -7.94 -4.98 -25.99
CA ASP A 90 -7.69 -4.56 -27.38
C ASP A 90 -6.57 -3.52 -27.46
N LEU A 91 -6.50 -2.62 -26.48
CA LEU A 91 -5.43 -1.64 -26.33
C LEU A 91 -4.06 -2.33 -26.12
N ALA A 92 -4.00 -3.36 -25.29
CA ALA A 92 -2.79 -4.14 -25.08
C ALA A 92 -2.38 -4.92 -26.32
N MET A 93 -3.33 -5.51 -27.03
CA MET A 93 -3.08 -6.22 -28.29
C MET A 93 -2.57 -5.27 -29.37
N ASP A 94 -3.17 -4.08 -29.53
CA ASP A 94 -2.68 -3.08 -30.46
C ASP A 94 -1.27 -2.61 -30.10
N SER A 95 -1.01 -2.34 -28.83
CA SER A 95 0.33 -1.91 -28.37
C SER A 95 1.42 -2.95 -28.64
N PHE A 96 1.07 -4.22 -28.67
CA PHE A 96 2.01 -5.32 -28.91
C PHE A 96 2.26 -5.57 -30.39
N TYR A 97 1.23 -5.49 -31.23
CA TYR A 97 1.31 -5.88 -32.64
C TYR A 97 1.44 -4.71 -33.62
N ASN A 98 1.08 -3.49 -33.20
CA ASN A 98 1.15 -2.33 -34.07
C ASN A 98 2.59 -1.86 -34.25
N LYS A 99 3.04 -1.79 -35.50
CA LYS A 99 4.43 -1.44 -35.85
C LYS A 99 4.71 0.05 -35.80
N ASP A 100 3.68 0.88 -35.95
CA ASP A 100 3.83 2.32 -36.09
C ASP A 100 3.77 3.06 -34.74
N ARG A 101 2.96 2.56 -33.79
CA ARG A 101 2.78 3.12 -32.45
C ARG A 101 2.95 2.13 -31.30
N GLY A 102 3.30 0.88 -31.63
CA GLY A 102 3.43 -0.20 -30.65
C GLY A 102 4.51 0.07 -29.60
N GLY A 103 4.39 -0.57 -28.48
CA GLY A 103 5.38 -0.52 -27.39
C GLY A 103 4.82 -1.07 -26.08
N GLN A 104 5.72 -1.46 -25.20
CA GLN A 104 5.34 -2.03 -23.91
C GLN A 104 4.70 -0.98 -22.99
N LEU A 105 3.50 -1.26 -22.54
CA LEU A 105 2.76 -0.40 -21.59
C LEU A 105 3.16 -0.76 -20.17
N SER A 106 4.25 -0.21 -19.69
CA SER A 106 4.80 -0.38 -18.36
C SER A 106 5.13 0.97 -17.71
N ALA A 107 5.21 1.00 -16.39
CA ALA A 107 5.67 2.15 -15.64
C ALA A 107 6.50 1.71 -14.43
N GLU A 108 7.45 2.54 -14.06
CA GLU A 108 8.25 2.39 -12.87
C GLU A 108 8.19 3.66 -12.05
N ALA A 109 8.24 3.55 -10.73
CA ALA A 109 8.35 4.68 -9.84
C ALA A 109 9.06 4.27 -8.55
N SER A 110 9.76 5.22 -7.95
CA SER A 110 10.32 5.11 -6.63
C SER A 110 9.87 6.29 -5.77
N PHE A 111 9.82 6.08 -4.46
CA PHE A 111 9.47 7.12 -3.51
C PHE A 111 10.43 7.11 -2.33
N LYS A 112 10.85 8.29 -1.93
CA LYS A 112 11.65 8.50 -0.72
C LYS A 112 10.93 9.48 0.19
N THR A 113 10.65 9.07 1.42
CA THR A 113 10.06 9.94 2.42
C THR A 113 11.02 11.07 2.78
N ARG A 114 10.51 12.28 2.88
CA ARG A 114 11.28 13.45 3.32
C ARG A 114 11.08 13.79 4.79
N GLN A 115 10.02 13.28 5.38
CA GLN A 115 9.62 13.53 6.77
C GLN A 115 9.17 12.22 7.38
N ASN A 116 9.35 12.11 8.69
CA ASN A 116 8.84 11.01 9.50
C ASN A 116 7.76 11.59 10.42
N PRO A 117 6.47 11.50 10.06
CA PRO A 117 5.42 12.09 10.88
C PRO A 117 5.37 11.40 12.24
N PRO A 118 5.30 12.15 13.35
CA PRO A 118 5.13 11.55 14.66
C PRO A 118 3.70 11.02 14.82
N SER A 119 3.56 9.90 15.51
CA SER A 119 2.30 9.47 16.12
C SER A 119 2.34 9.77 17.60
N PHE A 120 1.18 9.98 18.19
CA PHE A 120 1.04 10.25 19.61
C PHE A 120 0.22 9.15 20.27
N GLY A 121 0.58 8.80 21.49
CA GLY A 121 -0.16 7.78 22.22
C GLY A 121 0.11 7.79 23.71
N GLY A 122 -0.77 7.15 24.44
CA GLY A 122 -0.66 6.91 25.87
C GLY A 122 -1.14 5.50 26.21
N CYS A 123 -0.48 4.89 27.19
CA CYS A 123 -0.85 3.58 27.71
C CYS A 123 -1.08 3.67 29.20
N PHE A 124 -2.19 3.10 29.67
CA PHE A 124 -2.54 2.99 31.07
C PHE A 124 -2.72 1.52 31.41
N ALA A 125 -2.13 1.07 32.52
CA ALA A 125 -2.25 -0.31 32.98
C ALA A 125 -2.68 -0.34 34.45
N GLU A 126 -3.64 -1.19 34.75
CA GLU A 126 -3.98 -1.60 36.10
C GLU A 126 -3.30 -2.92 36.41
N VAL A 127 -2.65 -3.01 37.55
CA VAL A 127 -1.91 -4.19 37.94
C VAL A 127 -2.29 -4.63 39.36
N GLU A 128 -2.29 -5.93 39.56
CA GLU A 128 -2.39 -6.58 40.87
C GLU A 128 -1.03 -7.17 41.21
N VAL A 129 -0.52 -6.85 42.40
CA VAL A 129 0.80 -7.32 42.85
C VAL A 129 0.62 -8.22 44.06
N ASP A 130 1.01 -9.48 43.94
CA ASP A 130 1.13 -10.41 45.05
C ASP A 130 2.54 -10.27 45.63
N ILE A 131 2.64 -9.66 46.79
CA ILE A 131 3.91 -9.34 47.44
C ILE A 131 4.59 -10.63 47.98
N ASP A 132 3.80 -11.59 48.46
CA ASP A 132 4.30 -12.83 49.05
C ASP A 132 4.84 -13.76 48.01
N LEU A 133 4.20 -13.83 46.83
CA LEU A 133 4.60 -14.66 45.70
C LEU A 133 5.48 -13.91 44.70
N CYS A 134 5.73 -12.63 44.90
CA CYS A 134 6.45 -11.74 43.96
C CYS A 134 5.90 -11.85 42.51
N LYS A 135 4.58 -11.85 42.38
CA LYS A 135 3.89 -11.96 41.08
C LYS A 135 3.15 -10.68 40.74
N VAL A 136 3.22 -10.30 39.47
CA VAL A 136 2.45 -9.18 38.92
C VAL A 136 1.46 -9.72 37.89
N ARG A 137 0.22 -9.31 37.97
CA ARG A 137 -0.83 -9.60 37.01
C ARG A 137 -1.44 -8.30 36.48
N ILE A 138 -1.48 -8.15 35.16
CA ILE A 138 -2.19 -7.03 34.55
C ILE A 138 -3.68 -7.38 34.55
N THR A 139 -4.49 -6.52 35.17
CA THR A 139 -5.94 -6.68 35.24
C THR A 139 -6.64 -5.94 34.13
N HIS A 140 -6.11 -4.79 33.74
CA HIS A 140 -6.64 -3.98 32.66
C HIS A 140 -5.52 -3.19 31.98
N ILE A 141 -5.63 -3.02 30.65
CA ILE A 141 -4.72 -2.17 29.87
C ILE A 141 -5.51 -1.36 28.84
N LEU A 142 -5.24 -0.07 28.78
CA LEU A 142 -5.85 0.86 27.84
C LEU A 142 -4.76 1.56 27.04
N ASN A 143 -4.86 1.48 25.73
CA ASN A 143 -4.03 2.23 24.79
C ASN A 143 -4.87 3.25 24.03
N VAL A 144 -4.36 4.46 23.92
CA VAL A 144 -4.94 5.55 23.13
C VAL A 144 -3.89 6.03 22.14
N HIS A 145 -4.23 6.04 20.86
CA HIS A 145 -3.32 6.46 19.79
C HIS A 145 -3.96 7.47 18.86
N ASP A 146 -3.19 8.48 18.50
CA ASP A 146 -3.46 9.36 17.37
C ASP A 146 -2.42 9.09 16.28
N ALA A 147 -2.86 8.42 15.23
CA ALA A 147 -2.06 8.11 14.04
C ALA A 147 -2.58 8.88 12.79
N GLY A 148 -3.41 9.91 12.99
CA GLY A 148 -4.05 10.64 11.90
C GLY A 148 -5.12 9.82 11.18
N VAL A 149 -5.23 9.98 9.87
CA VAL A 149 -6.21 9.26 9.06
C VAL A 149 -5.79 7.80 8.87
N LEU A 150 -6.61 6.88 9.36
CA LEU A 150 -6.37 5.43 9.25
C LEU A 150 -6.77 4.92 7.87
N ILE A 151 -5.82 4.43 7.10
CA ILE A 151 -6.08 3.82 5.79
C ILE A 151 -6.79 2.47 5.95
N ASN A 152 -6.38 1.69 6.94
CA ASN A 152 -7.02 0.43 7.32
C ASN A 152 -7.14 0.36 8.84
N PRO A 153 -8.33 0.66 9.42
CA PRO A 153 -8.54 0.67 10.87
C PRO A 153 -8.25 -0.68 11.53
N ALA A 154 -8.61 -1.78 10.90
CA ALA A 154 -8.38 -3.11 11.45
C ALA A 154 -6.88 -3.42 11.60
N LEU A 155 -6.08 -3.12 10.56
CA LEU A 155 -4.64 -3.31 10.61
C LEU A 155 -3.96 -2.32 11.57
N ALA A 156 -4.43 -1.08 11.67
CA ALA A 156 -3.92 -0.11 12.63
C ALA A 156 -4.16 -0.58 14.07
N THR A 157 -5.35 -1.08 14.37
CA THR A 157 -5.68 -1.68 15.69
C THR A 157 -4.79 -2.90 15.97
N ALA A 158 -4.56 -3.76 14.99
CA ALA A 158 -3.66 -4.91 15.14
C ALA A 158 -2.22 -4.50 15.46
N GLN A 159 -1.71 -3.40 14.88
CA GLN A 159 -0.39 -2.85 15.21
C GLN A 159 -0.34 -2.36 16.67
N VAL A 160 -1.38 -1.72 17.18
CA VAL A 160 -1.46 -1.30 18.59
C VAL A 160 -1.47 -2.51 19.50
N HIS A 161 -2.29 -3.53 19.22
CA HIS A 161 -2.34 -4.78 20.00
C HIS A 161 -0.99 -5.49 20.02
N GLY A 162 -0.29 -5.55 18.88
CA GLY A 162 1.06 -6.12 18.79
C GLY A 162 2.06 -5.37 19.69
N GLY A 163 2.03 -4.04 19.66
CA GLY A 163 2.87 -3.20 20.52
C GLY A 163 2.57 -3.39 22.01
N MET A 164 1.29 -3.51 22.38
CA MET A 164 0.88 -3.82 23.76
C MET A 164 1.42 -5.18 24.21
N SER A 165 1.30 -6.21 23.38
CA SER A 165 1.81 -7.55 23.69
C SER A 165 3.32 -7.54 23.92
N MET A 166 4.08 -6.84 23.07
CA MET A 166 5.52 -6.67 23.26
C MET A 166 5.85 -5.92 24.54
N ALA A 167 5.14 -4.84 24.86
CA ALA A 167 5.36 -4.07 26.08
C ALA A 167 5.11 -4.90 27.35
N ILE A 168 4.09 -5.75 27.33
CA ILE A 168 3.81 -6.70 28.43
C ILE A 168 4.96 -7.70 28.56
N GLY A 169 5.48 -8.23 27.47
CA GLY A 169 6.64 -9.11 27.46
C GLY A 169 7.88 -8.45 28.08
N TYR A 170 8.23 -7.25 27.65
CA TYR A 170 9.35 -6.48 28.20
C TYR A 170 9.17 -6.19 29.70
N GLY A 171 7.95 -5.91 30.15
CA GLY A 171 7.68 -5.58 31.55
C GLY A 171 7.70 -6.77 32.50
N LEU A 172 7.30 -7.95 32.04
CA LEU A 172 6.99 -9.07 32.93
C LEU A 172 7.83 -10.33 32.73
N SER A 173 8.36 -10.59 31.53
CA SER A 173 8.90 -11.91 31.20
C SER A 173 10.19 -11.90 30.37
N GLU A 174 10.53 -10.82 29.69
CA GLU A 174 11.68 -10.77 28.82
C GLU A 174 12.91 -10.17 29.52
N GLN A 175 14.08 -10.77 29.27
CA GLN A 175 15.36 -10.28 29.76
C GLN A 175 16.44 -10.46 28.68
N LEU A 176 17.14 -9.39 28.36
CA LEU A 176 18.29 -9.45 27.46
C LEU A 176 19.56 -9.60 28.31
N LEU A 177 20.23 -10.73 28.15
CA LEU A 177 21.49 -11.03 28.84
C LEU A 177 22.69 -10.78 27.90
N TYR A 178 23.67 -10.07 28.38
CA TYR A 178 24.95 -9.83 27.67
C TYR A 178 26.10 -10.53 28.37
N ASP A 179 26.92 -11.18 27.59
CA ASP A 179 28.25 -11.65 28.06
C ASP A 179 29.19 -10.47 28.28
N LYS A 180 30.01 -10.54 29.30
CA LYS A 180 31.02 -9.51 29.61
C LYS A 180 32.30 -9.67 28.71
N LYS A 181 32.12 -9.99 27.45
CA LYS A 181 33.28 -10.06 26.54
C LYS A 181 33.37 -8.77 25.69
#